data_f102dd311ba470ae9d2428ffde19ebd0
#
_entry.id   f102dd311ba470ae9d2428ffde19ebd0
#
_cell.length_a   1.000
_cell.length_b   1.000
_cell.length_c   1.000
_cell.angle_alpha   90.00
_cell.angle_beta   90.00
_cell.angle_gamma   90.00
#
_symmetry.space_group_name_H-M   'P 1'
#
loop_
_entity.id
_entity.type
_entity.pdbx_description
1 polymer ?
#
loop_
_entity_poly.entity_id
_entity_poly.type
_entity_poly.pdbx_seq_one_letter_code
_entity_poly.pdbx_strand_id
1 'polypeptide(L)'
;SDKMTPTPLFVQITVQSFDKEVLKFDTLQVKMESQQCKRIYTIEKLNLISKQKENQTALIINWQYDSVSSQNVHFFIKLKDIKFRKPEFKIDSIQSIMDGYSFLISSNEFCKSICLEESDTLSFYPNFFDLVPRAQLLVKCKTKNKSLDPKDLIINSLYDHLEK
;
A
#
# COMPACT_ATOMS: atom_id res chain seq x y z
N SER A 1 -12.21 -15.86 9.70
CA SER A 1 -11.69 -15.62 11.06
C SER A 1 -11.54 -16.94 11.78
N ASP A 2 -10.34 -17.24 12.27
CA ASP A 2 -10.03 -18.46 13.02
C ASP A 2 -10.24 -18.27 14.54
N LYS A 3 -10.62 -17.07 14.96
CA LYS A 3 -10.88 -16.77 16.37
C LYS A 3 -12.24 -17.36 16.82
N MET A 4 -12.26 -17.93 18.00
CA MET A 4 -13.48 -18.49 18.62
C MET A 4 -14.45 -17.39 19.07
N THR A 5 -13.97 -16.19 19.37
CA THR A 5 -14.80 -15.06 19.81
C THR A 5 -15.04 -14.08 18.66
N PRO A 6 -16.27 -13.58 18.51
CA PRO A 6 -16.57 -12.54 17.53
C PRO A 6 -15.73 -11.29 17.76
N THR A 7 -15.02 -10.85 16.73
CA THR A 7 -14.12 -9.71 16.81
C THR A 7 -14.56 -8.65 15.79
N PRO A 8 -14.57 -7.34 16.13
CA PRO A 8 -14.91 -6.30 15.19
C PRO A 8 -13.85 -6.17 14.09
N LEU A 9 -14.30 -6.12 12.85
CA LEU A 9 -13.55 -5.74 11.68
C LEU A 9 -13.92 -4.29 11.33
N PHE A 10 -12.94 -3.42 11.31
CA PHE A 10 -13.08 -2.04 10.82
C PHE A 10 -12.58 -1.98 9.39
N VAL A 11 -13.37 -1.42 8.51
CA VAL A 11 -13.02 -1.25 7.09
C VAL A 11 -13.26 0.18 6.67
N GLN A 12 -12.27 0.77 6.02
CA GLN A 12 -12.34 2.09 5.43
C GLN A 12 -12.14 1.94 3.92
N ILE A 13 -13.09 2.46 3.16
CA ILE A 13 -13.13 2.35 1.70
C ILE A 13 -13.01 3.75 1.12
N THR A 14 -11.99 3.96 0.30
CA THR A 14 -11.75 5.25 -0.36
C THR A 14 -11.59 5.03 -1.86
N VAL A 15 -12.36 5.75 -2.66
CA VAL A 15 -12.13 5.88 -4.10
C VAL A 15 -11.45 7.22 -4.33
N GLN A 16 -10.25 7.22 -4.87
CA GLN A 16 -9.40 8.40 -5.00
C GLN A 16 -8.81 8.49 -6.39
N SER A 17 -8.84 9.71 -6.97
CA SER A 17 -8.13 10.00 -8.21
C SER A 17 -6.62 10.14 -7.97
N PHE A 18 -5.82 10.05 -9.05
CA PHE A 18 -4.37 10.31 -8.99
C PHE A 18 -4.07 11.79 -8.70
N ASP A 19 -5.04 12.68 -8.91
CA ASP A 19 -4.97 14.09 -8.48
C ASP A 19 -5.29 14.27 -6.99
N LYS A 20 -5.41 13.17 -6.24
CA LYS A 20 -5.65 13.13 -4.78
C LYS A 20 -7.05 13.61 -4.37
N GLU A 21 -7.97 13.73 -5.32
CA GLU A 21 -9.38 13.99 -5.06
C GLU A 21 -10.07 12.71 -4.53
N VAL A 22 -10.72 12.81 -3.39
CA VAL A 22 -11.53 11.72 -2.83
C VAL A 22 -12.91 11.78 -3.48
N LEU A 23 -13.20 10.78 -4.31
CA LEU A 23 -14.48 10.67 -5.04
C LEU A 23 -15.55 9.99 -4.19
N LYS A 24 -15.14 9.07 -3.32
CA LYS A 24 -16.01 8.38 -2.37
C LYS A 24 -15.22 7.95 -1.14
N PHE A 25 -15.88 8.02 0.01
CA PHE A 25 -15.35 7.56 1.29
C PHE A 25 -16.46 6.92 2.10
N ASP A 26 -16.24 5.68 2.54
CA ASP A 26 -17.15 4.94 3.41
C ASP A 26 -16.37 4.25 4.53
N THR A 27 -17.02 4.07 5.68
CA THR A 27 -16.49 3.29 6.79
C THR A 27 -17.49 2.24 7.23
N LEU A 28 -17.02 1.06 7.57
CA LEU A 28 -17.81 -0.06 8.01
C LEU A 28 -17.22 -0.64 9.29
N GLN A 29 -18.09 -0.99 10.22
CA GLN A 29 -17.73 -1.86 11.34
C GLN A 29 -18.57 -3.12 11.26
N VAL A 30 -17.92 -4.27 11.13
CA VAL A 30 -18.60 -5.55 10.95
C VAL A 30 -18.14 -6.52 12.02
N LYS A 31 -19.07 -7.13 12.70
CA LYS A 31 -18.77 -8.25 13.59
C LYS A 31 -18.54 -9.51 12.76
N MET A 32 -17.35 -10.08 12.87
CA MET A 32 -16.97 -11.31 12.18
C MET A 32 -17.10 -12.48 13.16
N GLU A 33 -17.92 -13.45 12.77
CA GLU A 33 -18.04 -14.72 13.50
C GLU A 33 -16.88 -15.66 13.14
N SER A 34 -16.64 -16.67 13.96
CA SER A 34 -15.64 -17.70 13.70
C SER A 34 -15.91 -18.41 12.37
N GLN A 35 -14.89 -18.68 11.60
CA GLN A 35 -14.92 -19.41 10.32
C GLN A 35 -15.94 -18.87 9.29
N GLN A 36 -16.32 -17.59 9.41
CA GLN A 36 -17.27 -16.95 8.51
C GLN A 36 -16.57 -16.27 7.34
N CYS A 37 -17.11 -16.48 6.13
CA CYS A 37 -16.82 -15.70 4.95
C CYS A 37 -18.12 -15.08 4.44
N LYS A 38 -18.18 -13.75 4.37
CA LYS A 38 -19.37 -13.05 3.86
C LYS A 38 -19.00 -11.81 3.07
N ARG A 39 -19.85 -11.45 2.12
CA ARG A 39 -19.75 -10.16 1.45
C ARG A 39 -20.24 -9.06 2.38
N ILE A 40 -19.38 -8.11 2.73
CA ILE A 40 -19.69 -7.03 3.66
C ILE A 40 -20.01 -5.71 2.96
N TYR A 41 -19.60 -5.57 1.69
CA TYR A 41 -19.82 -4.36 0.92
C TYR A 41 -19.88 -4.64 -0.57
N THR A 42 -20.66 -3.84 -1.29
CA THR A 42 -20.75 -3.85 -2.75
C THR A 42 -20.78 -2.42 -3.25
N ILE A 43 -20.01 -2.14 -4.27
CA ILE A 43 -19.94 -0.82 -4.89
C ILE A 43 -20.13 -0.99 -6.40
N GLU A 44 -21.02 -0.19 -6.97
CA GLU A 44 -21.24 -0.20 -8.42
C GLU A 44 -20.27 0.78 -9.08
N LYS A 45 -19.40 0.27 -9.95
CA LYS A 45 -18.40 1.05 -10.66
C LYS A 45 -18.98 2.23 -11.43
N LEU A 46 -20.12 2.03 -12.10
CA LEU A 46 -20.78 3.05 -12.94
C LEU A 46 -21.21 4.30 -12.15
N ASN A 47 -21.48 4.15 -10.85
CA ASN A 47 -21.87 5.23 -9.96
C ASN A 47 -20.67 5.98 -9.36
N LEU A 48 -19.46 5.49 -9.59
CA LEU A 48 -18.24 5.99 -8.93
C LEU A 48 -17.34 6.78 -9.87
N ILE A 49 -17.22 6.34 -11.11
CA ILE A 49 -16.14 6.81 -11.99
C ILE A 49 -16.68 6.88 -13.42
N SER A 50 -16.49 8.01 -14.08
CA SER A 50 -16.69 8.08 -15.53
C SER A 50 -15.63 7.22 -16.22
N LYS A 51 -15.98 6.54 -17.33
CA LYS A 51 -15.04 5.71 -18.11
C LYS A 51 -13.72 6.42 -18.46
N GLN A 52 -13.77 7.74 -18.60
CA GLN A 52 -12.59 8.55 -18.94
C GLN A 52 -11.57 8.71 -17.81
N LYS A 53 -11.97 8.44 -16.56
CA LYS A 53 -11.10 8.58 -15.37
C LYS A 53 -10.64 7.23 -14.78
N GLU A 54 -11.07 6.11 -15.35
CA GLU A 54 -10.76 4.77 -14.81
C GLU A 54 -9.25 4.49 -14.71
N ASN A 55 -8.46 5.02 -15.65
CA ASN A 55 -7.01 4.86 -15.71
C ASN A 55 -6.24 5.80 -14.76
N GLN A 56 -6.95 6.63 -14.01
CA GLN A 56 -6.39 7.58 -13.05
C GLN A 56 -7.12 7.55 -11.71
N THR A 57 -7.73 6.41 -11.39
CA THR A 57 -8.50 6.25 -10.13
C THR A 57 -8.18 4.90 -9.50
N ALA A 58 -8.04 4.92 -8.19
CA ALA A 58 -7.82 3.73 -7.37
C ALA A 58 -8.89 3.59 -6.29
N LEU A 59 -9.23 2.34 -5.96
CA LEU A 59 -9.97 1.95 -4.78
C LEU A 59 -8.97 1.50 -3.72
N ILE A 60 -8.98 2.17 -2.58
CA ILE A 60 -8.13 1.90 -1.43
C ILE A 60 -9.00 1.32 -0.33
N ILE A 61 -8.62 0.17 0.19
CA ILE A 61 -9.30 -0.50 1.29
C ILE A 61 -8.31 -0.64 2.44
N ASN A 62 -8.52 0.13 3.50
CA ASN A 62 -7.82 -0.04 4.76
C ASN A 62 -8.69 -0.89 5.68
N TRP A 63 -8.11 -1.88 6.33
CA TRP A 63 -8.84 -2.68 7.29
C TRP A 63 -8.01 -2.95 8.53
N GLN A 64 -8.74 -3.09 9.63
CA GLN A 64 -8.17 -3.44 10.93
C GLN A 64 -9.04 -4.51 11.58
N TYR A 65 -8.39 -5.57 12.00
CA TYR A 65 -8.99 -6.67 12.73
C TYR A 65 -8.09 -7.01 13.91
N ASP A 66 -8.58 -6.74 15.13
CA ASP A 66 -7.77 -6.85 16.34
C ASP A 66 -6.50 -5.97 16.26
N SER A 67 -5.33 -6.55 16.46
CA SER A 67 -4.03 -5.86 16.35
C SER A 67 -3.43 -5.85 14.93
N VAL A 68 -4.10 -6.49 13.97
CA VAL A 68 -3.62 -6.59 12.58
C VAL A 68 -4.34 -5.55 11.73
N SER A 69 -3.58 -4.80 10.96
CA SER A 69 -4.11 -3.87 9.95
C SER A 69 -3.39 -4.06 8.62
N SER A 70 -4.08 -3.80 7.52
CA SER A 70 -3.49 -3.83 6.20
C SER A 70 -4.22 -2.90 5.24
N GLN A 71 -3.59 -2.63 4.11
CA GLN A 71 -4.12 -1.84 3.01
C GLN A 71 -4.09 -2.66 1.73
N ASN A 72 -5.18 -2.58 0.97
CA ASN A 72 -5.27 -3.12 -0.38
C ASN A 72 -5.59 -2.00 -1.36
N VAL A 73 -4.94 -2.01 -2.52
CA VAL A 73 -5.21 -1.07 -3.60
C VAL A 73 -5.69 -1.85 -4.82
N HIS A 74 -6.83 -1.44 -5.36
CA HIS A 74 -7.41 -2.02 -6.57
C HIS A 74 -7.56 -0.95 -7.64
N PHE A 75 -7.18 -1.28 -8.88
CA PHE A 75 -7.38 -0.44 -10.06
C PHE A 75 -8.51 -1.00 -10.91
N PHE A 76 -9.28 -0.12 -11.54
CA PHE A 76 -10.50 -0.48 -12.27
C PHE A 76 -10.25 -1.00 -13.69
N ILE A 77 -9.00 -0.91 -14.16
CA ILE A 77 -8.54 -1.37 -15.48
C ILE A 77 -7.24 -2.19 -15.33
N LYS A 78 -6.77 -2.76 -16.41
CA LYS A 78 -5.50 -3.51 -16.44
C LYS A 78 -4.33 -2.58 -16.12
N LEU A 79 -3.35 -3.07 -15.38
CA LEU A 79 -2.19 -2.28 -14.95
C LEU A 79 -1.44 -1.59 -16.10
N LYS A 80 -1.34 -2.24 -17.26
CA LYS A 80 -0.71 -1.67 -18.47
C LYS A 80 -1.43 -0.45 -19.05
N ASP A 81 -2.71 -0.28 -18.73
CA ASP A 81 -3.56 0.80 -19.24
C ASP A 81 -3.67 1.95 -18.23
N ILE A 82 -3.05 1.81 -17.04
CA ILE A 82 -3.03 2.82 -16.00
C ILE A 82 -1.98 3.88 -16.35
N LYS A 83 -2.33 5.15 -16.15
CA LYS A 83 -1.42 6.27 -16.33
C LYS A 83 -0.68 6.58 -15.03
N PHE A 84 0.21 5.67 -14.61
CA PHE A 84 1.06 5.95 -13.46
C PHE A 84 1.90 7.20 -13.71
N ARG A 85 2.15 7.96 -12.65
CA ARG A 85 3.05 9.10 -12.65
C ARG A 85 4.37 8.70 -12.02
N LYS A 86 5.45 9.38 -12.42
CA LYS A 86 6.77 9.15 -11.84
C LYS A 86 6.73 9.43 -10.34
N PRO A 87 7.03 8.45 -9.50
CA PRO A 87 7.04 8.65 -8.05
C PRO A 87 8.33 9.33 -7.58
N GLU A 88 8.19 10.12 -6.52
CA GLU A 88 9.30 10.58 -5.70
C GLU A 88 9.17 9.90 -4.34
N PHE A 89 10.17 9.10 -3.99
CA PHE A 89 10.23 8.42 -2.72
C PHE A 89 10.91 9.27 -1.67
N LYS A 90 10.39 9.21 -0.45
CA LYS A 90 10.98 9.85 0.71
C LYS A 90 11.20 8.83 1.82
N ILE A 91 12.40 8.81 2.37
CA ILE A 91 12.77 7.99 3.52
C ILE A 91 12.93 8.90 4.72
N ASP A 92 12.18 8.60 5.77
CA ASP A 92 12.15 9.35 7.02
C ASP A 92 12.30 8.43 8.24
N SER A 93 12.49 9.04 9.42
CA SER A 93 12.47 8.34 10.73
C SER A 93 13.41 7.15 10.79
N ILE A 94 14.63 7.33 10.29
CA ILE A 94 15.65 6.28 10.27
C ILE A 94 16.10 5.99 11.71
N GLN A 95 16.01 4.72 12.12
CA GLN A 95 16.41 4.24 13.44
C GLN A 95 17.30 3.01 13.31
N SER A 96 18.39 2.97 14.05
CA SER A 96 19.21 1.77 14.18
C SER A 96 18.47 0.73 15.02
N ILE A 97 18.48 -0.52 14.55
CA ILE A 97 17.97 -1.69 15.27
C ILE A 97 19.08 -2.73 15.37
N MET A 98 18.85 -3.81 16.13
CA MET A 98 19.89 -4.81 16.42
C MET A 98 20.55 -5.37 15.15
N ASP A 99 19.76 -5.68 14.12
CA ASP A 99 20.22 -6.33 12.88
C ASP A 99 20.30 -5.37 11.68
N GLY A 100 20.27 -4.04 11.89
CA GLY A 100 20.30 -3.07 10.80
C GLY A 100 19.54 -1.78 11.10
N TYR A 101 18.55 -1.43 10.29
CA TYR A 101 17.79 -0.19 10.41
C TYR A 101 16.29 -0.41 10.24
N SER A 102 15.49 0.49 10.78
CA SER A 102 14.09 0.68 10.40
C SER A 102 13.87 2.11 9.92
N PHE A 103 12.99 2.30 8.93
CA PHE A 103 12.67 3.61 8.37
C PHE A 103 11.26 3.65 7.84
N LEU A 104 10.70 4.85 7.71
CA LEU A 104 9.44 5.07 7.04
C LEU A 104 9.69 5.45 5.58
N ILE A 105 9.01 4.78 4.67
CA ILE A 105 8.99 5.12 3.25
C ILE A 105 7.63 5.68 2.86
N SER A 106 7.63 6.72 2.06
CA SER A 106 6.43 7.34 1.49
C SER A 106 6.64 7.73 0.03
N SER A 107 5.55 8.00 -0.69
CA SER A 107 5.58 8.50 -2.05
C SER A 107 4.58 9.65 -2.24
N ASN A 108 4.88 10.55 -3.17
CA ASN A 108 3.96 11.59 -3.62
C ASN A 108 2.87 11.07 -4.57
N GLU A 109 3.08 9.90 -5.20
CA GLU A 109 2.17 9.30 -6.19
C GLU A 109 1.76 7.87 -5.80
N PHE A 110 0.75 7.32 -6.48
CA PHE A 110 0.42 5.90 -6.38
C PHE A 110 1.54 5.04 -6.94
N CYS A 111 2.05 4.14 -6.13
CA CYS A 111 3.12 3.22 -6.52
C CYS A 111 2.66 1.79 -6.37
N LYS A 112 2.89 1.00 -7.40
CA LYS A 112 2.60 -0.42 -7.44
C LYS A 112 3.90 -1.22 -7.42
N SER A 113 3.91 -2.30 -6.62
CA SER A 113 5.02 -3.27 -6.56
C SER A 113 6.37 -2.61 -6.32
N ILE A 114 6.44 -1.76 -5.29
CA ILE A 114 7.71 -1.14 -4.88
C ILE A 114 8.65 -2.24 -4.42
N CYS A 115 9.86 -2.23 -4.97
CA CYS A 115 10.94 -3.16 -4.65
C CYS A 115 12.18 -2.38 -4.24
N LEU A 116 12.73 -2.70 -3.08
CA LEU A 116 14.06 -2.25 -2.68
C LEU A 116 15.07 -3.31 -3.12
N GLU A 117 16.18 -2.89 -3.72
CA GLU A 117 17.20 -3.81 -4.19
C GLU A 117 17.90 -4.53 -3.05
N GLU A 118 17.85 -5.86 -3.09
CA GLU A 118 18.47 -6.74 -2.10
C GLU A 118 19.81 -7.28 -2.60
N SER A 119 20.64 -7.70 -1.65
CA SER A 119 21.90 -8.40 -1.93
C SER A 119 22.15 -9.47 -0.87
N ASP A 120 23.21 -10.23 -0.98
CA ASP A 120 23.59 -11.27 0.01
C ASP A 120 23.72 -10.75 1.44
N THR A 121 23.94 -9.45 1.61
CA THR A 121 24.14 -8.79 2.91
C THR A 121 23.07 -7.78 3.26
N LEU A 122 22.06 -7.62 2.40
CA LEU A 122 21.03 -6.59 2.52
C LEU A 122 19.65 -7.16 2.18
N SER A 123 18.71 -7.13 3.10
CA SER A 123 17.34 -7.57 2.87
C SER A 123 16.33 -6.66 3.54
N PHE A 124 15.09 -6.64 3.03
CA PHE A 124 14.03 -5.73 3.47
C PHE A 124 12.75 -6.46 3.84
N TYR A 125 12.06 -5.96 4.86
CA TYR A 125 10.73 -6.44 5.25
C TYR A 125 9.83 -5.28 5.69
N PRO A 126 8.66 -5.10 5.05
CA PRO A 126 8.24 -5.79 3.82
C PRO A 126 9.06 -5.36 2.60
N ASN A 127 9.04 -6.20 1.56
CA ASN A 127 9.47 -5.86 0.21
C ASN A 127 8.35 -6.22 -0.77
N PHE A 128 8.31 -5.65 -1.98
CA PHE A 128 7.22 -5.80 -2.96
C PHE A 128 5.84 -5.35 -2.44
N PHE A 129 5.74 -4.10 -2.04
CA PHE A 129 4.52 -3.49 -1.51
C PHE A 129 3.98 -2.36 -2.40
N ASP A 130 2.75 -1.94 -2.12
CA ASP A 130 2.13 -0.79 -2.76
C ASP A 130 2.15 0.41 -1.82
N LEU A 131 2.21 1.63 -2.38
CA LEU A 131 2.01 2.87 -1.62
C LEU A 131 0.93 3.72 -2.27
N VAL A 132 0.07 4.28 -1.43
CA VAL A 132 -0.83 5.35 -1.84
C VAL A 132 -0.23 6.70 -1.45
N PRO A 133 -0.56 7.80 -2.16
CA PRO A 133 -0.02 9.11 -1.85
C PRO A 133 -0.22 9.49 -0.38
N ARG A 134 0.82 10.00 0.25
CA ARG A 134 0.86 10.43 1.67
C ARG A 134 0.83 9.31 2.71
N ALA A 135 0.61 8.06 2.32
CA ALA A 135 0.79 6.95 3.25
C ALA A 135 2.27 6.72 3.52
N GLN A 136 2.55 6.26 4.74
CA GLN A 136 3.88 5.86 5.17
C GLN A 136 3.86 4.38 5.51
N LEU A 137 4.90 3.67 5.11
CA LEU A 137 5.11 2.27 5.44
C LEU A 137 6.41 2.11 6.21
N LEU A 138 6.35 1.40 7.34
CA LEU A 138 7.54 1.01 8.08
C LEU A 138 8.24 -0.15 7.39
N VAL A 139 9.49 0.06 7.00
CA VAL A 139 10.36 -0.97 6.43
C VAL A 139 11.49 -1.25 7.41
N LYS A 140 11.79 -2.53 7.61
CA LYS A 140 12.97 -3.00 8.34
C LYS A 140 14.00 -3.46 7.33
N CYS A 141 15.20 -2.92 7.45
CA CYS A 141 16.36 -3.27 6.66
C CYS A 141 17.29 -4.11 7.53
N LYS A 142 17.53 -5.36 7.13
CA LYS A 142 18.53 -6.20 7.78
C LYS A 142 19.85 -6.09 7.02
N THR A 143 20.89 -5.65 7.71
CA THR A 143 22.23 -5.50 7.14
C THR A 143 23.31 -5.59 8.21
N LYS A 144 24.47 -6.13 7.83
CA LYS A 144 25.70 -6.11 8.64
C LYS A 144 26.51 -4.83 8.39
N ASN A 145 26.22 -4.09 7.33
CA ASN A 145 26.90 -2.84 7.01
C ASN A 145 26.33 -1.68 7.85
N LYS A 146 27.02 -1.30 8.89
CA LYS A 146 26.64 -0.17 9.78
C LYS A 146 26.84 1.21 9.16
N SER A 147 27.51 1.30 8.01
CA SER A 147 27.74 2.57 7.29
C SER A 147 26.73 2.79 6.14
N LEU A 148 25.78 1.88 5.94
CA LEU A 148 24.72 2.05 4.95
C LEU A 148 23.85 3.24 5.33
N ASP A 149 23.74 4.25 4.46
CA ASP A 149 22.70 5.27 4.59
C ASP A 149 21.42 4.77 3.87
N PRO A 150 20.32 4.59 4.60
CA PRO A 150 19.06 4.21 3.97
C PRO A 150 18.57 5.14 2.84
N LYS A 151 19.09 6.38 2.80
CA LYS A 151 18.78 7.33 1.71
C LYS A 151 19.43 6.97 0.37
N ASP A 152 20.49 6.16 0.39
CA ASP A 152 21.20 5.72 -0.80
C ASP A 152 20.61 4.41 -1.38
N LEU A 153 19.51 3.92 -0.81
CA LEU A 153 18.85 2.71 -1.27
C LEU A 153 18.23 2.89 -2.66
N ILE A 154 18.41 1.90 -3.52
CA ILE A 154 17.77 1.86 -4.82
C ILE A 154 16.35 1.34 -4.65
N ILE A 155 15.39 2.17 -5.05
CA ILE A 155 13.96 1.90 -4.95
C ILE A 155 13.38 1.88 -6.34
N ASN A 156 12.84 0.74 -6.74
CA ASN A 156 12.16 0.55 -8.02
C ASN A 156 10.65 0.35 -7.81
N SER A 157 9.87 0.65 -8.81
CA SER A 157 8.42 0.44 -8.83
C SER A 157 7.97 -0.07 -10.20
N LEU A 158 6.71 -0.46 -10.33
CA LEU A 158 6.15 -0.85 -11.62
C LEU A 158 6.31 0.27 -12.68
N TYR A 159 6.27 1.54 -12.28
CA TYR A 159 6.48 2.69 -13.19
C TYR A 159 7.79 2.56 -13.98
N ASP A 160 8.87 2.18 -13.32
CA ASP A 160 10.21 2.09 -13.92
C ASP A 160 10.32 1.00 -15.02
N HIS A 161 9.33 0.11 -15.08
CA HIS A 161 9.24 -0.98 -16.05
C HIS A 161 8.21 -0.75 -17.16
N LEU A 162 7.34 0.27 -17.05
CA LEU A 162 6.30 0.57 -18.03
C LEU A 162 6.73 1.59 -19.08
N GLU A 163 7.75 2.38 -18.83
CA GLU A 163 8.27 3.44 -19.74
C GLU A 163 9.41 2.96 -20.69
N LYS A 164 9.42 1.67 -21.03
CA LYS A 164 10.40 1.15 -22.00
C LYS A 164 9.78 0.79 -23.33
#